data_e63bc772a9d2709664c1fc355ec52e7c
#
_entry.id   e63bc772a9d2709664c1fc355ec52e7c
#
_cell.length_a   1.000
_cell.length_b   1.000
_cell.length_c   1.000
_cell.angle_alpha   90.00
_cell.angle_beta   90.00
_cell.angle_gamma   90.00
#
_symmetry.space_group_name_H-M   'P 1'
#
loop_
_entity.id
_entity.type
_entity.pdbx_description
1 polymer ?
#
loop_
_entity_poly.entity_id
_entity_poly.type
_entity_poly.pdbx_seq_one_letter_code
_entity_poly.pdbx_strand_id
1 'polypeptide(L)'
;MRVLMISKALVAGTSQRKLEEIAKLPDVDLTAVTPEYWQSDDGGKQVLERLYTSGYRMIVTPMTLNGNFHLHYYPQLGKIMREVRPEVVHIDEEPYNTATAHAMFLAQQHKARSLFFTWQNLYRDYPPPFRQMELYNYKHAAAALAGNRDAEDVLRRKGYKGSVHVIPQFGFDTDIYKRSAPRTPREPNAPFTLGFIGRLKEEKGLPLMVEALVSLPDYCRCVFIGNGPMKSVLEEQAARLGLTERVVFKGSVPTYEVPREMEQLDTFVLPTLSKPNWIEQFGRVLPEAMACETPVIGSSSGEIPHVIGDAGLVFQEGDAHDLARCVQKLLDDPAYYADLAQRGRQRVLDNYTQQQIARQTYDVYLEMARG
;
A
#
# COMPACT_ATOMS: atom_id res chain seq x y z
N MET A 1 22.49 -17.35 2.87
CA MET A 1 22.26 -16.14 3.72
C MET A 1 21.07 -16.40 4.63
N ARG A 2 21.28 -16.41 5.96
CA ARG A 2 20.20 -16.60 6.93
C ARG A 2 19.57 -15.24 7.23
N VAL A 3 18.27 -15.14 6.91
CA VAL A 3 17.47 -13.92 7.10
C VAL A 3 16.42 -14.15 8.18
N LEU A 4 16.35 -13.26 9.16
CA LEU A 4 15.28 -13.22 10.16
C LEU A 4 14.40 -12.00 9.90
N MET A 5 13.17 -12.21 9.45
CA MET A 5 12.16 -11.16 9.30
C MET A 5 11.26 -11.11 10.54
N ILE A 6 11.03 -9.92 11.06
CA ILE A 6 10.19 -9.69 12.25
C ILE A 6 9.08 -8.74 11.85
N SER A 7 7.82 -9.19 11.88
CA SER A 7 6.68 -8.36 11.47
C SER A 7 5.38 -8.80 12.12
N LYS A 8 4.65 -7.85 12.73
CA LYS A 8 3.27 -8.08 13.17
C LYS A 8 2.27 -8.10 12.01
N ALA A 9 2.62 -7.49 10.87
CA ALA A 9 1.75 -7.48 9.70
C ALA A 9 1.52 -8.87 9.10
N LEU A 10 2.38 -9.85 9.41
CA LEU A 10 2.26 -11.23 8.96
C LEU A 10 1.08 -12.00 9.58
N VAL A 11 0.38 -11.43 10.56
CA VAL A 11 -0.91 -11.99 11.03
C VAL A 11 -1.96 -12.01 9.92
N ALA A 12 -1.89 -11.07 8.97
CA ALA A 12 -2.68 -11.11 7.75
C ALA A 12 -2.06 -12.09 6.74
N GLY A 13 -2.80 -13.13 6.37
CA GLY A 13 -2.31 -14.16 5.45
C GLY A 13 -1.82 -13.60 4.11
N THR A 14 -2.45 -12.56 3.59
CA THR A 14 -2.04 -11.89 2.34
C THR A 14 -0.66 -11.25 2.41
N SER A 15 -0.19 -10.85 3.60
CA SER A 15 1.16 -10.29 3.82
C SER A 15 2.26 -11.34 3.74
N GLN A 16 1.92 -12.63 3.79
CA GLN A 16 2.85 -13.75 3.79
C GLN A 16 3.33 -14.12 2.38
N ARG A 17 2.59 -13.74 1.33
CA ARG A 17 2.93 -14.10 -0.06
C ARG A 17 4.34 -13.64 -0.47
N LYS A 18 4.71 -12.42 -0.08
CA LYS A 18 6.07 -11.88 -0.28
C LYS A 18 7.16 -12.81 0.28
N LEU A 19 6.92 -13.46 1.41
CA LEU A 19 7.90 -14.34 2.06
C LEU A 19 8.16 -15.60 1.24
N GLU A 20 7.14 -16.20 0.63
CA GLU A 20 7.33 -17.33 -0.28
C GLU A 20 8.15 -16.94 -1.50
N GLU A 21 7.93 -15.72 -2.04
CA GLU A 21 8.71 -15.23 -3.16
C GLU A 21 10.19 -14.94 -2.77
N ILE A 22 10.44 -14.39 -1.57
CA ILE A 22 11.80 -14.21 -1.04
C ILE A 22 12.48 -15.57 -0.83
N ALA A 23 11.76 -16.55 -0.30
CA ALA A 23 12.30 -17.89 -0.03
C ALA A 23 12.68 -18.68 -1.30
N LYS A 24 12.15 -18.32 -2.47
CA LYS A 24 12.53 -18.89 -3.77
C LYS A 24 13.85 -18.34 -4.31
N LEU A 25 14.35 -17.23 -3.74
CA LEU A 25 15.55 -16.59 -4.24
C LEU A 25 16.81 -17.36 -3.82
N PRO A 26 17.89 -17.30 -4.61
CA PRO A 26 19.08 -18.12 -4.36
C PRO A 26 19.69 -17.88 -2.98
N ASP A 27 20.09 -18.95 -2.31
CA ASP A 27 20.85 -18.94 -1.06
C ASP A 27 20.15 -18.20 0.11
N VAL A 28 18.82 -18.03 0.08
CA VAL A 28 18.04 -17.45 1.17
C VAL A 28 17.48 -18.55 2.07
N ASP A 29 17.88 -18.53 3.35
CA ASP A 29 17.27 -19.31 4.44
C ASP A 29 16.46 -18.33 5.29
N LEU A 30 15.15 -18.25 5.00
CA LEU A 30 14.23 -17.27 5.60
C LEU A 30 13.52 -17.85 6.82
N THR A 31 13.65 -17.17 7.95
CA THR A 31 12.80 -17.37 9.12
C THR A 31 12.00 -16.10 9.39
N ALA A 32 10.69 -16.23 9.55
CA ALA A 32 9.79 -15.13 9.89
C ALA A 32 9.28 -15.26 11.33
N VAL A 33 9.21 -14.14 12.03
CA VAL A 33 8.68 -14.03 13.40
C VAL A 33 7.44 -13.16 13.39
N THR A 34 6.33 -13.69 13.95
CA THR A 34 5.05 -13.01 14.02
C THR A 34 4.32 -13.37 15.32
N PRO A 35 3.39 -12.53 15.84
CA PRO A 35 2.55 -12.91 16.97
C PRO A 35 1.40 -13.83 16.53
N GLU A 36 0.72 -14.44 17.51
CA GLU A 36 -0.51 -15.23 17.26
C GLU A 36 -1.69 -14.36 16.78
N TYR A 37 -1.69 -13.10 17.16
CA TYR A 37 -2.71 -12.12 16.77
C TYR A 37 -2.16 -10.71 16.95
N TRP A 38 -2.82 -9.75 16.30
CA TRP A 38 -2.65 -8.33 16.56
C TRP A 38 -3.98 -7.73 17.03
N GLN A 39 -3.92 -6.94 18.11
CA GLN A 39 -5.06 -6.17 18.61
C GLN A 39 -5.02 -4.79 17.95
N SER A 40 -6.02 -4.45 17.13
CA SER A 40 -6.09 -3.13 16.52
C SER A 40 -6.63 -2.05 17.49
N ASP A 41 -6.32 -0.80 17.20
CA ASP A 41 -6.75 0.35 18.03
C ASP A 41 -8.28 0.52 18.08
N ASP A 42 -9.00 0.02 17.07
CA ASP A 42 -10.47 0.01 17.00
C ASP A 42 -11.11 -1.15 17.79
N GLY A 43 -10.33 -1.90 18.55
CA GLY A 43 -10.76 -3.03 19.35
C GLY A 43 -10.87 -4.35 18.59
N GLY A 44 -10.60 -4.37 17.28
CA GLY A 44 -10.58 -5.58 16.47
C GLY A 44 -9.40 -6.48 16.80
N LYS A 45 -9.61 -7.80 16.83
CA LYS A 45 -8.55 -8.80 16.99
C LYS A 45 -8.33 -9.51 15.66
N GLN A 46 -7.16 -9.28 15.04
CA GLN A 46 -6.74 -9.99 13.86
C GLN A 46 -5.91 -11.21 14.27
N VAL A 47 -6.47 -12.40 14.12
CA VAL A 47 -5.80 -13.66 14.42
C VAL A 47 -4.94 -14.06 13.22
N LEU A 48 -3.79 -14.71 13.51
CA LEU A 48 -2.87 -15.20 12.48
C LEU A 48 -3.58 -16.16 11.53
N GLU A 49 -3.63 -15.75 10.26
CA GLU A 49 -3.96 -16.60 9.15
C GLU A 49 -2.69 -17.30 8.63
N ARG A 50 -2.82 -18.50 8.09
CA ARG A 50 -1.71 -19.23 7.46
C ARG A 50 -2.09 -19.57 6.03
N LEU A 51 -1.87 -18.63 5.12
CA LEU A 51 -2.24 -18.78 3.71
C LEU A 51 -1.05 -19.14 2.83
N TYR A 52 0.10 -18.49 3.06
CA TYR A 52 1.31 -18.65 2.27
C TYR A 52 2.47 -18.96 3.21
N THR A 53 2.78 -20.25 3.39
CA THR A 53 3.75 -20.71 4.40
C THR A 53 4.83 -21.62 3.81
N SER A 54 4.95 -21.71 2.49
CA SER A 54 5.89 -22.60 1.81
C SER A 54 7.28 -21.96 1.65
N GLY A 55 8.32 -22.79 1.79
CA GLY A 55 9.69 -22.41 1.49
C GLY A 55 10.42 -21.62 2.59
N TYR A 56 9.77 -21.24 3.68
CA TYR A 56 10.38 -20.54 4.81
C TYR A 56 9.86 -21.08 6.15
N ARG A 57 10.59 -20.78 7.23
CA ARG A 57 10.18 -21.15 8.59
C ARG A 57 9.40 -19.99 9.23
N MET A 58 8.17 -20.25 9.72
CA MET A 58 7.40 -19.29 10.51
C MET A 58 7.45 -19.64 11.99
N ILE A 59 7.94 -18.72 12.82
CA ILE A 59 7.97 -18.79 14.28
C ILE A 59 6.88 -17.88 14.83
N VAL A 60 5.87 -18.48 15.44
CA VAL A 60 4.83 -17.73 16.16
C VAL A 60 5.27 -17.58 17.61
N THR A 61 5.28 -16.36 18.13
CA THR A 61 5.79 -16.07 19.46
C THR A 61 4.91 -15.06 20.19
N PRO A 62 4.81 -15.14 21.52
CA PRO A 62 4.10 -14.14 22.30
C PRO A 62 4.63 -12.72 22.06
N MET A 63 3.72 -11.76 22.07
CA MET A 63 4.02 -10.33 22.00
C MET A 63 3.56 -9.67 23.29
N THR A 64 4.44 -8.93 23.95
CA THR A 64 4.12 -8.13 25.12
C THR A 64 3.55 -6.78 24.68
N LEU A 65 2.57 -6.24 25.42
CA LEU A 65 1.84 -5.01 25.12
C LEU A 65 1.23 -5.03 23.71
N ASN A 66 0.72 -6.20 23.29
CA ASN A 66 0.03 -6.37 22.03
C ASN A 66 -1.15 -5.38 21.92
N GLY A 67 -1.25 -4.69 20.79
CA GLY A 67 -2.20 -3.59 20.56
C GLY A 67 -1.62 -2.20 20.84
N ASN A 68 -0.55 -2.08 21.62
CA ASN A 68 0.12 -0.79 21.74
C ASN A 68 1.13 -0.61 20.60
N PHE A 69 0.82 0.29 19.66
CA PHE A 69 1.61 0.49 18.46
C PHE A 69 3.08 0.84 18.74
N HIS A 70 3.37 1.62 19.80
CA HIS A 70 4.71 2.08 20.12
C HIS A 70 5.50 1.17 21.07
N LEU A 71 4.81 0.48 21.99
CA LEU A 71 5.45 -0.20 23.11
C LEU A 71 5.50 -1.73 22.99
N HIS A 72 4.84 -2.32 21.99
CA HIS A 72 4.87 -3.77 21.81
C HIS A 72 6.30 -4.26 21.50
N TYR A 73 6.62 -5.50 21.94
CA TYR A 73 7.87 -6.17 21.60
C TYR A 73 7.75 -7.69 21.76
N TYR A 74 8.75 -8.41 21.27
CA TYR A 74 8.81 -9.87 21.26
C TYR A 74 9.77 -10.38 22.36
N PRO A 75 9.32 -10.82 23.53
CA PRO A 75 10.20 -11.18 24.66
C PRO A 75 11.11 -12.38 24.38
N GLN A 76 10.70 -13.28 23.48
CA GLN A 76 11.48 -14.48 23.13
C GLN A 76 12.48 -14.24 21.99
N LEU A 77 12.56 -13.05 21.42
CA LEU A 77 13.38 -12.75 20.24
C LEU A 77 14.86 -13.06 20.44
N GLY A 78 15.41 -12.81 21.62
CA GLY A 78 16.80 -13.16 21.94
C GLY A 78 17.09 -14.66 21.89
N LYS A 79 16.13 -15.52 22.29
CA LYS A 79 16.25 -16.98 22.13
C LYS A 79 16.20 -17.36 20.65
N ILE A 80 15.27 -16.77 19.89
CA ILE A 80 15.11 -17.02 18.46
C ILE A 80 16.39 -16.63 17.70
N MET A 81 16.99 -15.48 17.98
CA MET A 81 18.24 -15.05 17.34
C MET A 81 19.41 -15.98 17.62
N ARG A 82 19.52 -16.53 18.85
CA ARG A 82 20.56 -17.54 19.17
C ARG A 82 20.36 -18.83 18.39
N GLU A 83 19.13 -19.23 18.15
CA GLU A 83 18.78 -20.43 17.40
C GLU A 83 19.04 -20.26 15.90
N VAL A 84 18.50 -19.18 15.30
CA VAL A 84 18.54 -18.91 13.86
C VAL A 84 19.95 -18.43 13.43
N ARG A 85 20.65 -17.70 14.27
CA ARG A 85 21.95 -17.06 13.96
C ARG A 85 21.90 -16.27 12.64
N PRO A 86 21.00 -15.28 12.53
CA PRO A 86 20.79 -14.57 11.28
C PRO A 86 22.04 -13.77 10.88
N GLU A 87 22.26 -13.66 9.59
CA GLU A 87 23.23 -12.73 8.99
C GLU A 87 22.57 -11.38 8.72
N VAL A 88 21.28 -11.44 8.36
CA VAL A 88 20.44 -10.26 8.11
C VAL A 88 19.21 -10.32 9.01
N VAL A 89 18.87 -9.20 9.66
CA VAL A 89 17.63 -9.01 10.43
C VAL A 89 16.80 -7.93 9.74
N HIS A 90 15.69 -8.34 9.15
CA HIS A 90 14.70 -7.45 8.55
C HIS A 90 13.61 -7.15 9.58
N ILE A 91 13.64 -5.94 10.11
CA ILE A 91 12.67 -5.46 11.10
C ILE A 91 11.58 -4.71 10.34
N ASP A 92 10.50 -5.40 10.01
CA ASP A 92 9.37 -4.87 9.23
C ASP A 92 8.41 -4.06 10.13
N GLU A 93 9.00 -3.12 10.89
CA GLU A 93 8.36 -2.28 11.91
C GLU A 93 8.96 -0.87 11.89
N GLU A 94 8.17 0.11 12.35
CA GLU A 94 8.55 1.52 12.39
C GLU A 94 9.76 1.81 13.30
N PRO A 95 10.68 2.72 12.93
CA PRO A 95 11.92 2.97 13.67
C PRO A 95 11.73 3.58 15.06
N TYR A 96 10.59 4.12 15.38
CA TYR A 96 10.27 4.70 16.69
C TYR A 96 9.56 3.71 17.63
N ASN A 97 9.40 2.44 17.25
CA ASN A 97 8.76 1.40 18.06
C ASN A 97 9.76 0.66 18.95
N THR A 98 9.30 0.22 20.13
CA THR A 98 10.10 -0.63 21.04
C THR A 98 10.49 -1.94 20.37
N ALA A 99 9.62 -2.53 19.55
CA ALA A 99 9.92 -3.77 18.82
C ALA A 99 11.16 -3.60 17.93
N THR A 100 11.27 -2.46 17.21
CA THR A 100 12.42 -2.17 16.35
C THR A 100 13.69 -1.94 17.16
N ALA A 101 13.62 -1.12 18.23
CA ALA A 101 14.78 -0.85 19.08
C ALA A 101 15.31 -2.13 19.76
N HIS A 102 14.40 -2.99 20.25
CA HIS A 102 14.74 -4.27 20.86
C HIS A 102 15.38 -5.23 19.84
N ALA A 103 14.78 -5.38 18.66
CA ALA A 103 15.32 -6.23 17.60
C ALA A 103 16.69 -5.73 17.11
N MET A 104 16.85 -4.41 16.92
CA MET A 104 18.11 -3.77 16.55
C MET A 104 19.20 -4.02 17.58
N PHE A 105 18.90 -3.85 18.87
CA PHE A 105 19.83 -4.13 19.96
C PHE A 105 20.33 -5.58 19.93
N LEU A 106 19.39 -6.54 19.80
CA LEU A 106 19.74 -7.95 19.70
C LEU A 106 20.55 -8.26 18.44
N ALA A 107 20.20 -7.65 17.29
CA ALA A 107 20.97 -7.82 16.06
C ALA A 107 22.43 -7.37 16.22
N GLN A 108 22.67 -6.23 16.90
CA GLN A 108 24.03 -5.77 17.21
C GLN A 108 24.79 -6.76 18.09
N GLN A 109 24.16 -7.33 19.14
CA GLN A 109 24.78 -8.35 20.00
C GLN A 109 25.20 -9.60 19.22
N HIS A 110 24.41 -9.98 18.20
CA HIS A 110 24.65 -11.13 17.34
C HIS A 110 25.53 -10.81 16.11
N LYS A 111 26.01 -9.56 15.96
CA LYS A 111 26.78 -9.08 14.80
C LYS A 111 26.04 -9.27 13.47
N ALA A 112 24.71 -9.31 13.51
CA ALA A 112 23.86 -9.39 12.35
C ALA A 112 23.64 -7.98 11.77
N ARG A 113 23.63 -7.85 10.46
CA ARG A 113 23.23 -6.60 9.80
C ARG A 113 21.72 -6.45 9.85
N SER A 114 21.24 -5.25 10.10
CA SER A 114 19.82 -5.01 10.28
C SER A 114 19.31 -3.86 9.43
N LEU A 115 18.08 -3.98 9.00
CA LEU A 115 17.30 -2.92 8.38
C LEU A 115 15.96 -2.77 9.11
N PHE A 116 15.35 -1.61 8.98
CA PHE A 116 13.97 -1.36 9.43
C PHE A 116 13.10 -0.89 8.27
N PHE A 117 11.77 -0.96 8.48
CA PHE A 117 10.76 -0.47 7.53
C PHE A 117 10.03 0.75 8.11
N THR A 118 9.58 1.69 7.22
CA THR A 118 8.73 2.82 7.63
C THR A 118 7.72 3.23 6.56
N TRP A 119 6.49 3.54 7.01
CA TRP A 119 5.45 4.25 6.25
C TRP A 119 5.33 5.73 6.63
N GLN A 120 6.18 6.24 7.52
CA GLN A 120 6.05 7.60 8.05
C GLN A 120 6.25 8.66 6.96
N ASN A 121 5.17 9.05 6.31
CA ASN A 121 5.15 10.06 5.24
C ASN A 121 4.87 11.50 5.74
N LEU A 122 4.59 11.66 7.03
CA LEU A 122 4.45 12.96 7.67
C LEU A 122 5.54 13.15 8.73
N TYR A 123 6.22 14.30 8.71
CA TYR A 123 7.19 14.62 9.73
C TYR A 123 6.49 14.79 11.10
N ARG A 124 6.94 14.01 12.07
CA ARG A 124 6.47 14.08 13.46
C ARG A 124 7.66 13.98 14.41
N ASP A 125 7.77 14.92 15.34
CA ASP A 125 8.69 14.78 16.45
C ASP A 125 8.07 13.92 17.54
N TYR A 126 8.75 12.84 17.88
CA TYR A 126 8.31 11.96 18.95
C TYR A 126 8.93 12.37 20.28
N PRO A 127 8.15 12.35 21.39
CA PRO A 127 8.72 12.59 22.72
C PRO A 127 9.64 11.43 23.14
N PRO A 128 10.48 11.64 24.19
CA PRO A 128 11.17 10.54 24.84
C PRO A 128 10.18 9.49 25.39
N PRO A 129 10.49 8.16 25.33
CA PRO A 129 11.76 7.58 24.84
C PRO A 129 11.78 7.29 23.30
N PHE A 130 10.70 7.54 22.58
CA PHE A 130 10.52 7.13 21.19
C PHE A 130 11.55 7.79 20.25
N ARG A 131 11.85 9.08 20.48
CA ARG A 131 12.89 9.79 19.72
C ARG A 131 14.27 9.17 19.92
N GLN A 132 14.61 8.74 21.15
CA GLN A 132 15.89 8.07 21.41
C GLN A 132 15.97 6.70 20.74
N MET A 133 14.85 5.94 20.72
CA MET A 133 14.77 4.67 19.99
C MET A 133 14.96 4.88 18.50
N GLU A 134 14.31 5.90 17.92
CA GLU A 134 14.45 6.26 16.52
C GLU A 134 15.90 6.59 16.17
N LEU A 135 16.56 7.46 16.95
CA LEU A 135 17.96 7.83 16.75
C LEU A 135 18.93 6.63 16.92
N TYR A 136 18.63 5.75 17.90
CA TYR A 136 19.39 4.52 18.08
C TYR A 136 19.30 3.62 16.83
N ASN A 137 18.08 3.43 16.30
CA ASN A 137 17.85 2.64 15.10
C ASN A 137 18.54 3.26 13.87
N TYR A 138 18.47 4.58 13.70
CA TYR A 138 19.17 5.31 12.64
C TYR A 138 20.67 5.13 12.67
N LYS A 139 21.25 5.07 13.87
CA LYS A 139 22.71 4.89 14.05
C LYS A 139 23.16 3.48 13.69
N HIS A 140 22.34 2.47 13.92
CA HIS A 140 22.74 1.06 13.87
C HIS A 140 22.19 0.28 12.67
N ALA A 141 21.20 0.81 11.96
CA ALA A 141 20.67 0.18 10.77
C ALA A 141 21.66 0.29 9.59
N ALA A 142 21.89 -0.82 8.90
CA ALA A 142 22.67 -0.86 7.68
C ALA A 142 21.90 -0.26 6.49
N ALA A 143 20.57 -0.43 6.47
CA ALA A 143 19.67 0.14 5.47
C ALA A 143 18.30 0.45 6.09
N ALA A 144 17.50 1.22 5.37
CA ALA A 144 16.08 1.43 5.66
C ALA A 144 15.23 1.16 4.41
N LEU A 145 14.07 0.54 4.61
CA LEU A 145 13.03 0.46 3.58
C LEU A 145 11.97 1.53 3.87
N ALA A 146 11.75 2.40 2.91
CA ALA A 146 10.67 3.39 2.94
C ALA A 146 9.53 2.90 2.06
N GLY A 147 8.30 2.90 2.56
CA GLY A 147 7.13 2.44 1.80
C GLY A 147 6.74 3.37 0.64
N ASN A 148 7.21 4.63 0.70
CA ASN A 148 6.96 5.67 -0.29
C ASN A 148 8.07 6.75 -0.25
N ARG A 149 8.06 7.68 -1.20
CA ARG A 149 9.08 8.75 -1.30
C ARG A 149 9.00 9.75 -0.16
N ASP A 150 7.80 10.10 0.28
CA ASP A 150 7.63 11.00 1.43
C ASP A 150 8.27 10.43 2.70
N ALA A 151 8.19 9.10 2.88
CA ALA A 151 8.84 8.44 4.02
C ALA A 151 10.38 8.48 3.91
N GLU A 152 10.94 8.36 2.70
CA GLU A 152 12.37 8.62 2.48
C GLU A 152 12.74 10.05 2.86
N ASP A 153 11.98 11.05 2.40
CA ASP A 153 12.23 12.45 2.71
C ASP A 153 12.14 12.72 4.22
N VAL A 154 11.18 12.12 4.90
CA VAL A 154 11.06 12.20 6.36
C VAL A 154 12.29 11.60 7.05
N LEU A 155 12.77 10.43 6.61
CA LEU A 155 14.00 9.82 7.14
C LEU A 155 15.21 10.75 6.98
N ARG A 156 15.40 11.35 5.80
CA ARG A 156 16.50 12.29 5.52
C ARG A 156 16.40 13.54 6.40
N ARG A 157 15.23 14.14 6.49
CA ARG A 157 14.97 15.32 7.35
C ARG A 157 15.18 15.04 8.83
N LYS A 158 14.90 13.81 9.29
CA LYS A 158 15.14 13.36 10.66
C LYS A 158 16.59 12.98 10.95
N GLY A 159 17.45 13.00 9.93
CA GLY A 159 18.88 12.81 10.06
C GLY A 159 19.38 11.38 9.82
N TYR A 160 18.58 10.50 9.23
CA TYR A 160 19.07 9.18 8.78
C TYR A 160 20.03 9.35 7.60
N LYS A 161 21.25 8.80 7.73
CA LYS A 161 22.35 8.93 6.74
C LYS A 161 22.67 7.64 5.99
N GLY A 162 22.07 6.51 6.40
CA GLY A 162 22.30 5.20 5.76
C GLY A 162 21.60 5.07 4.40
N SER A 163 21.77 3.92 3.75
CA SER A 163 21.04 3.58 2.52
C SER A 163 19.52 3.55 2.77
N VAL A 164 18.76 4.19 1.87
CA VAL A 164 17.28 4.12 1.86
C VAL A 164 16.84 3.58 0.52
N HIS A 165 15.96 2.59 0.56
CA HIS A 165 15.34 2.00 -0.62
C HIS A 165 13.82 2.19 -0.54
N VAL A 166 13.23 2.80 -1.57
CA VAL A 166 11.77 2.99 -1.63
C VAL A 166 11.15 1.71 -2.18
N ILE A 167 10.67 0.86 -1.28
CA ILE A 167 10.09 -0.45 -1.60
C ILE A 167 8.80 -0.60 -0.78
N PRO A 168 7.63 -0.75 -1.41
CA PRO A 168 6.38 -1.00 -0.69
C PRO A 168 6.46 -2.27 0.18
N GLN A 169 5.80 -2.25 1.32
CA GLN A 169 5.79 -3.40 2.25
C GLN A 169 5.11 -4.63 1.66
N PHE A 170 4.24 -4.45 0.68
CA PHE A 170 3.39 -5.47 0.06
C PHE A 170 3.46 -5.39 -1.47
N GLY A 171 3.23 -6.52 -2.11
CA GLY A 171 3.03 -6.60 -3.55
C GLY A 171 1.58 -6.97 -3.89
N PHE A 172 1.29 -7.02 -5.18
CA PHE A 172 -0.02 -7.39 -5.72
C PHE A 172 0.04 -8.74 -6.41
N ASP A 173 -1.04 -9.51 -6.27
CA ASP A 173 -1.19 -10.80 -6.94
C ASP A 173 -1.90 -10.58 -8.28
N THR A 174 -1.15 -10.65 -9.37
CA THR A 174 -1.66 -10.44 -10.73
C THR A 174 -2.39 -11.65 -11.31
N ASP A 175 -2.46 -12.76 -10.57
CA ASP A 175 -3.35 -13.89 -10.88
C ASP A 175 -4.77 -13.64 -10.36
N ILE A 176 -4.89 -12.87 -9.27
CA ILE A 176 -6.16 -12.42 -8.68
C ILE A 176 -6.63 -11.15 -9.39
N TYR A 177 -5.77 -10.11 -9.43
CA TYR A 177 -6.07 -8.85 -10.09
C TYR A 177 -5.65 -8.91 -11.55
N LYS A 178 -6.57 -9.29 -12.40
CA LYS A 178 -6.39 -9.35 -13.85
C LYS A 178 -7.74 -9.21 -14.54
N ARG A 179 -7.72 -8.79 -15.77
CA ARG A 179 -8.91 -8.80 -16.63
C ARG A 179 -9.23 -10.22 -17.09
N SER A 180 -10.50 -10.61 -16.99
CA SER A 180 -10.98 -11.94 -17.37
C SER A 180 -11.14 -12.12 -18.88
N ALA A 181 -11.41 -11.02 -19.62
CA ALA A 181 -11.56 -11.00 -21.07
C ALA A 181 -11.05 -9.66 -21.65
N PRO A 182 -10.58 -9.63 -22.91
CA PRO A 182 -10.21 -8.40 -23.58
C PRO A 182 -11.34 -7.36 -23.52
N ARG A 183 -10.98 -6.08 -23.32
CA ARG A 183 -11.95 -5.00 -23.31
C ARG A 183 -12.56 -4.82 -24.70
N THR A 184 -13.86 -4.86 -24.79
CA THR A 184 -14.57 -4.53 -26.03
C THR A 184 -14.44 -3.04 -26.35
N PRO A 185 -14.15 -2.65 -27.60
CA PRO A 185 -14.21 -1.25 -28.00
C PRO A 185 -15.55 -0.65 -27.61
N ARG A 186 -15.51 0.58 -27.09
CA ARG A 186 -16.72 1.24 -26.62
C ARG A 186 -17.47 1.86 -27.80
N GLU A 187 -18.77 1.63 -27.85
CA GLU A 187 -19.65 2.30 -28.81
C GLU A 187 -19.74 3.81 -28.49
N PRO A 188 -19.94 4.67 -29.51
CA PRO A 188 -20.16 6.10 -29.29
C PRO A 188 -21.33 6.33 -28.30
N ASN A 189 -21.13 7.22 -27.34
CA ASN A 189 -22.10 7.56 -26.29
C ASN A 189 -22.59 6.41 -25.40
N ALA A 190 -21.94 5.25 -25.44
CA ALA A 190 -22.17 4.19 -24.46
C ALA A 190 -21.88 4.71 -23.03
N PRO A 191 -22.55 4.18 -21.98
CA PRO A 191 -22.27 4.61 -20.61
C PRO A 191 -20.78 4.56 -20.26
N PHE A 192 -20.24 5.62 -19.63
CA PHE A 192 -18.87 5.67 -19.14
C PHE A 192 -18.88 5.76 -17.61
N THR A 193 -18.29 4.77 -16.98
CA THR A 193 -18.36 4.58 -15.53
C THR A 193 -17.06 5.00 -14.86
N LEU A 194 -17.13 6.08 -14.07
CA LEU A 194 -16.11 6.48 -13.11
C LEU A 194 -16.33 5.70 -11.82
N GLY A 195 -15.40 4.86 -11.40
CA GLY A 195 -15.56 4.05 -10.21
C GLY A 195 -14.65 4.45 -9.07
N PHE A 196 -15.13 4.26 -7.85
CA PHE A 196 -14.34 4.27 -6.62
C PHE A 196 -14.63 2.99 -5.83
N ILE A 197 -13.61 2.35 -5.29
CA ILE A 197 -13.72 1.17 -4.43
C ILE A 197 -12.98 1.44 -3.12
N GLY A 198 -13.69 1.39 -2.00
CA GLY A 198 -13.11 1.61 -0.68
C GLY A 198 -14.07 2.19 0.35
N ARG A 199 -13.54 2.57 1.51
CA ARG A 199 -14.33 3.23 2.55
C ARG A 199 -14.73 4.64 2.10
N LEU A 200 -16.02 4.96 2.20
CA LEU A 200 -16.55 6.29 1.85
C LEU A 200 -16.29 7.27 2.99
N LYS A 201 -15.04 7.75 3.07
CA LYS A 201 -14.55 8.70 4.09
C LYS A 201 -14.23 10.05 3.48
N GLU A 202 -14.21 11.08 4.32
CA GLU A 202 -13.97 12.48 3.92
C GLU A 202 -12.63 12.66 3.19
N GLU A 203 -11.55 12.09 3.74
CA GLU A 203 -10.21 12.18 3.17
C GLU A 203 -10.08 11.57 1.76
N LYS A 204 -11.06 10.77 1.33
CA LYS A 204 -11.07 10.18 -0.02
C LYS A 204 -11.57 11.15 -1.10
N GLY A 205 -12.05 12.36 -0.73
CA GLY A 205 -12.38 13.42 -1.67
C GLY A 205 -13.51 13.11 -2.66
N LEU A 206 -14.37 12.15 -2.33
CA LEU A 206 -15.41 11.60 -3.22
C LEU A 206 -16.39 12.65 -3.78
N PRO A 207 -16.70 13.76 -3.08
CA PRO A 207 -17.52 14.85 -3.63
C PRO A 207 -17.01 15.41 -4.96
N LEU A 208 -15.68 15.39 -5.20
CA LEU A 208 -15.08 15.86 -6.46
C LEU A 208 -15.53 15.02 -7.66
N MET A 209 -15.79 13.71 -7.48
CA MET A 209 -16.28 12.85 -8.56
C MET A 209 -17.71 13.23 -8.97
N VAL A 210 -18.57 13.53 -7.99
CA VAL A 210 -19.94 13.96 -8.25
C VAL A 210 -19.97 15.33 -8.91
N GLU A 211 -19.11 16.25 -8.44
CA GLU A 211 -18.99 17.60 -9.03
C GLU A 211 -18.46 17.56 -10.47
N ALA A 212 -17.47 16.70 -10.75
CA ALA A 212 -16.93 16.53 -12.10
C ALA A 212 -18.00 16.09 -13.13
N LEU A 213 -19.01 15.32 -12.70
CA LEU A 213 -20.11 14.90 -13.59
C LEU A 213 -20.92 16.09 -14.16
N VAL A 214 -20.92 17.26 -13.52
CA VAL A 214 -21.64 18.47 -14.01
C VAL A 214 -21.08 18.91 -15.37
N SER A 215 -19.76 18.75 -15.57
CA SER A 215 -19.05 19.15 -16.78
C SER A 215 -18.87 18.01 -17.79
N LEU A 216 -19.31 16.79 -17.46
CA LEU A 216 -19.14 15.60 -18.28
C LEU A 216 -20.46 15.23 -19.01
N PRO A 217 -20.37 14.59 -20.20
CA PRO A 217 -21.54 14.13 -20.94
C PRO A 217 -22.52 13.31 -20.08
N ASP A 218 -23.81 13.37 -20.43
CA ASP A 218 -24.88 12.72 -19.65
C ASP A 218 -24.75 11.18 -19.56
N TYR A 219 -24.04 10.54 -20.47
CA TYR A 219 -23.75 9.12 -20.42
C TYR A 219 -22.63 8.74 -19.42
N CYS A 220 -21.95 9.74 -18.79
CA CYS A 220 -21.00 9.51 -17.72
C CYS A 220 -21.72 9.32 -16.39
N ARG A 221 -21.29 8.35 -15.60
CA ARG A 221 -21.84 8.06 -14.26
C ARG A 221 -20.76 7.74 -13.25
N CYS A 222 -21.02 7.99 -11.97
CA CYS A 222 -20.18 7.56 -10.86
C CYS A 222 -20.71 6.29 -10.21
N VAL A 223 -19.84 5.36 -9.88
CA VAL A 223 -20.16 4.16 -9.10
C VAL A 223 -19.26 4.11 -7.87
N PHE A 224 -19.88 4.13 -6.69
CA PHE A 224 -19.20 4.02 -5.40
C PHE A 224 -19.41 2.62 -4.82
N ILE A 225 -18.33 1.88 -4.64
CA ILE A 225 -18.33 0.51 -4.11
C ILE A 225 -17.67 0.54 -2.73
N GLY A 226 -18.48 0.35 -1.70
CA GLY A 226 -18.06 0.43 -0.30
C GLY A 226 -19.08 1.13 0.57
N ASN A 227 -18.76 1.24 1.85
CA ASN A 227 -19.60 1.91 2.84
C ASN A 227 -18.80 2.97 3.59
N GLY A 228 -19.51 3.93 4.19
CA GLY A 228 -18.88 4.95 5.03
C GLY A 228 -19.76 6.18 5.23
N PRO A 229 -19.36 7.10 6.11
CA PRO A 229 -20.17 8.26 6.51
C PRO A 229 -20.45 9.24 5.37
N MET A 230 -19.66 9.22 4.30
CA MET A 230 -19.84 10.13 3.16
C MET A 230 -21.01 9.73 2.25
N LYS A 231 -21.61 8.54 2.41
CA LYS A 231 -22.68 8.10 1.50
C LYS A 231 -23.86 9.10 1.44
N SER A 232 -24.42 9.50 2.57
CA SER A 232 -25.53 10.46 2.63
C SER A 232 -25.14 11.83 2.06
N VAL A 233 -23.92 12.30 2.32
CA VAL A 233 -23.41 13.56 1.79
C VAL A 233 -23.34 13.52 0.26
N LEU A 234 -22.92 12.41 -0.32
CA LEU A 234 -22.85 12.22 -1.77
C LEU A 234 -24.24 12.11 -2.41
N GLU A 235 -25.19 11.44 -1.74
CA GLU A 235 -26.58 11.36 -2.17
C GLU A 235 -27.25 12.75 -2.18
N GLU A 236 -27.05 13.55 -1.13
CA GLU A 236 -27.55 14.92 -1.04
C GLU A 236 -26.91 15.83 -2.10
N GLN A 237 -25.59 15.70 -2.34
CA GLN A 237 -24.90 16.46 -3.38
C GLN A 237 -25.44 16.10 -4.77
N ALA A 238 -25.61 14.80 -5.07
CA ALA A 238 -26.16 14.35 -6.33
C ALA A 238 -27.58 14.88 -6.56
N ALA A 239 -28.43 14.85 -5.55
CA ALA A 239 -29.80 15.39 -5.64
C ALA A 239 -29.81 16.90 -5.90
N ARG A 240 -28.99 17.67 -5.17
CA ARG A 240 -28.86 19.13 -5.36
C ARG A 240 -28.38 19.51 -6.75
N LEU A 241 -27.51 18.70 -7.36
CA LEU A 241 -26.95 18.92 -8.70
C LEU A 241 -27.81 18.31 -9.82
N GLY A 242 -28.92 17.62 -9.50
CA GLY A 242 -29.76 16.93 -10.49
C GLY A 242 -29.09 15.68 -11.11
N LEU A 243 -28.17 15.05 -10.40
CA LEU A 243 -27.34 13.94 -10.88
C LEU A 243 -27.72 12.58 -10.23
N THR A 244 -28.87 12.48 -9.57
CA THR A 244 -29.28 11.28 -8.81
C THR A 244 -29.21 10.00 -9.66
N GLU A 245 -29.67 10.04 -10.91
CA GLU A 245 -29.65 8.88 -11.82
C GLU A 245 -28.25 8.52 -12.34
N ARG A 246 -27.27 9.42 -12.15
CA ARG A 246 -25.88 9.24 -12.61
C ARG A 246 -24.92 8.83 -11.49
N VAL A 247 -25.43 8.72 -10.23
CA VAL A 247 -24.61 8.35 -9.06
C VAL A 247 -25.17 7.07 -8.43
N VAL A 248 -24.38 6.01 -8.44
CA VAL A 248 -24.77 4.67 -8.01
C VAL A 248 -23.94 4.22 -6.81
N PHE A 249 -24.59 3.65 -5.79
CA PHE A 249 -23.95 3.05 -4.62
C PHE A 249 -24.22 1.53 -4.60
N LYS A 250 -23.14 0.73 -4.68
CA LYS A 250 -23.25 -0.74 -4.66
C LYS A 250 -23.06 -1.37 -3.26
N GLY A 251 -22.70 -0.55 -2.24
CA GLY A 251 -22.35 -1.09 -0.93
C GLY A 251 -20.99 -1.80 -0.93
N SER A 252 -20.67 -2.49 0.17
CA SER A 252 -19.41 -3.25 0.28
C SER A 252 -19.51 -4.58 -0.45
N VAL A 253 -18.45 -4.94 -1.16
CA VAL A 253 -18.30 -6.25 -1.79
C VAL A 253 -17.20 -7.06 -1.11
N PRO A 254 -17.26 -8.39 -1.12
CA PRO A 254 -16.18 -9.24 -0.65
C PRO A 254 -14.89 -8.98 -1.43
N THR A 255 -13.73 -9.12 -0.78
CA THR A 255 -12.43 -8.82 -1.40
C THR A 255 -12.18 -9.64 -2.67
N TYR A 256 -12.66 -10.87 -2.74
CA TYR A 256 -12.50 -11.72 -3.94
C TYR A 256 -13.36 -11.28 -5.14
N GLU A 257 -14.36 -10.42 -4.93
CA GLU A 257 -15.18 -9.83 -6.00
C GLU A 257 -14.62 -8.49 -6.50
N VAL A 258 -13.71 -7.86 -5.76
CA VAL A 258 -13.13 -6.55 -6.13
C VAL A 258 -12.53 -6.54 -7.54
N PRO A 259 -11.75 -7.55 -7.99
CA PRO A 259 -11.23 -7.57 -9.36
C PRO A 259 -12.34 -7.51 -10.42
N ARG A 260 -13.43 -8.24 -10.21
CA ARG A 260 -14.58 -8.25 -11.12
C ARG A 260 -15.28 -6.89 -11.18
N GLU A 261 -15.41 -6.23 -10.03
CA GLU A 261 -15.97 -4.87 -10.00
C GLU A 261 -15.05 -3.86 -10.70
N MET A 262 -13.73 -3.99 -10.53
CA MET A 262 -12.75 -3.14 -11.23
C MET A 262 -12.81 -3.29 -12.75
N GLU A 263 -13.00 -4.52 -13.26
CA GLU A 263 -13.13 -4.78 -14.70
C GLU A 263 -14.34 -4.09 -15.34
N GLN A 264 -15.40 -3.83 -14.56
CA GLN A 264 -16.63 -3.19 -15.01
C GLN A 264 -16.53 -1.66 -15.07
N LEU A 265 -15.47 -1.09 -14.50
CA LEU A 265 -15.24 0.35 -14.55
C LEU A 265 -14.55 0.74 -15.87
N ASP A 266 -14.91 1.88 -16.41
CA ASP A 266 -14.17 2.47 -17.52
C ASP A 266 -12.95 3.22 -17.02
N THR A 267 -13.03 3.88 -15.87
CA THR A 267 -11.88 4.43 -15.17
C THR A 267 -12.05 4.30 -13.67
N PHE A 268 -10.97 4.00 -12.96
CA PHE A 268 -10.92 4.05 -11.51
C PHE A 268 -10.40 5.41 -11.06
N VAL A 269 -11.10 6.07 -10.13
CA VAL A 269 -10.74 7.40 -9.64
C VAL A 269 -10.38 7.33 -8.16
N LEU A 270 -9.20 7.86 -7.79
CA LEU A 270 -8.77 8.05 -6.41
C LEU A 270 -8.58 9.55 -6.11
N PRO A 271 -9.65 10.27 -5.74
CA PRO A 271 -9.62 11.73 -5.59
C PRO A 271 -9.20 12.19 -4.19
N THR A 272 -8.30 11.48 -3.56
CA THR A 272 -7.86 11.69 -2.18
C THR A 272 -7.44 13.14 -1.91
N LEU A 273 -7.81 13.64 -0.72
CA LEU A 273 -7.45 14.96 -0.20
C LEU A 273 -6.44 14.83 0.93
N SER A 274 -5.38 15.61 0.88
CA SER A 274 -4.41 15.73 1.97
C SER A 274 -5.04 16.48 3.16
N LYS A 275 -4.78 16.00 4.36
CA LYS A 275 -5.16 16.66 5.63
C LYS A 275 -3.87 16.96 6.42
N PRO A 276 -3.89 17.91 7.36
CA PRO A 276 -2.69 18.24 8.13
C PRO A 276 -2.03 17.07 8.87
N ASN A 277 -2.83 16.07 9.21
CA ASN A 277 -2.39 14.87 9.95
C ASN A 277 -2.50 13.57 9.15
N TRP A 278 -2.89 13.63 7.87
CA TRP A 278 -3.08 12.46 7.02
C TRP A 278 -2.83 12.78 5.54
N ILE A 279 -2.00 12.01 4.87
CA ILE A 279 -1.72 12.07 3.43
C ILE A 279 -1.72 10.63 2.91
N GLU A 280 -2.14 10.40 1.66
CA GLU A 280 -2.16 9.06 1.07
C GLU A 280 -0.76 8.46 1.03
N GLN A 281 -0.59 7.32 1.68
CA GLN A 281 0.72 6.67 1.78
C GLN A 281 1.10 5.87 0.54
N PHE A 282 0.10 5.32 -0.18
CA PHE A 282 0.36 4.52 -1.38
C PHE A 282 -0.83 4.50 -2.36
N GLY A 283 -2.07 4.35 -1.86
CA GLY A 283 -3.24 4.20 -2.71
C GLY A 283 -3.34 2.79 -3.34
N ARG A 284 -3.31 1.73 -2.51
CA ARG A 284 -3.31 0.32 -2.93
C ARG A 284 -4.28 -0.03 -4.06
N VAL A 285 -5.43 0.60 -4.07
CA VAL A 285 -6.49 0.37 -5.09
C VAL A 285 -6.07 0.80 -6.50
N LEU A 286 -5.06 1.69 -6.64
CA LEU A 286 -4.53 2.09 -7.95
C LEU A 286 -3.83 0.92 -8.67
N PRO A 287 -2.79 0.27 -8.10
CA PRO A 287 -2.21 -0.92 -8.72
C PRO A 287 -3.20 -2.07 -8.90
N GLU A 288 -4.19 -2.22 -8.02
CA GLU A 288 -5.26 -3.22 -8.16
C GLU A 288 -6.09 -2.95 -9.43
N ALA A 289 -6.50 -1.69 -9.67
CA ALA A 289 -7.22 -1.30 -10.88
C ALA A 289 -6.33 -1.40 -12.13
N MET A 290 -5.07 -0.92 -12.06
CA MET A 290 -4.10 -1.01 -13.16
C MET A 290 -3.82 -2.47 -13.54
N ALA A 291 -3.72 -3.39 -12.58
CA ALA A 291 -3.56 -4.82 -12.85
C ALA A 291 -4.77 -5.42 -13.59
N CYS A 292 -5.97 -4.89 -13.35
CA CYS A 292 -7.20 -5.24 -14.07
C CYS A 292 -7.35 -4.50 -15.42
N GLU A 293 -6.31 -3.82 -15.91
CA GLU A 293 -6.34 -3.03 -17.15
C GLU A 293 -7.44 -1.95 -17.12
N THR A 294 -7.75 -1.43 -15.94
CA THR A 294 -8.66 -0.30 -15.77
C THR A 294 -7.83 0.97 -15.65
N PRO A 295 -7.93 1.92 -16.61
CA PRO A 295 -7.24 3.19 -16.55
C PRO A 295 -7.52 3.91 -15.23
N VAL A 296 -6.52 4.55 -14.66
CA VAL A 296 -6.62 5.21 -13.36
C VAL A 296 -6.47 6.72 -13.47
N ILE A 297 -7.23 7.44 -12.67
CA ILE A 297 -7.09 8.88 -12.44
C ILE A 297 -6.91 9.10 -10.95
N GLY A 298 -5.84 9.74 -10.53
CA GLY A 298 -5.57 10.05 -9.13
C GLY A 298 -5.37 11.54 -8.89
N SER A 299 -5.62 12.00 -7.66
CA SER A 299 -5.25 13.36 -7.26
C SER A 299 -3.73 13.50 -7.09
N SER A 300 -3.23 14.73 -7.02
CA SER A 300 -1.81 15.02 -6.73
C SER A 300 -1.44 14.83 -5.24
N SER A 301 -2.25 14.13 -4.44
CA SER A 301 -2.03 13.88 -3.02
C SER A 301 -0.99 12.77 -2.77
N GLY A 302 0.01 13.05 -1.93
CA GLY A 302 0.97 12.08 -1.43
C GLY A 302 1.65 11.24 -2.51
N GLU A 303 1.67 9.93 -2.30
CA GLU A 303 2.35 8.99 -3.22
C GLU A 303 1.55 8.67 -4.49
N ILE A 304 0.29 9.12 -4.63
CA ILE A 304 -0.57 8.83 -5.80
C ILE A 304 0.13 9.10 -7.13
N PRO A 305 0.75 10.29 -7.38
CA PRO A 305 1.43 10.58 -8.64
C PRO A 305 2.57 9.61 -8.94
N HIS A 306 3.30 9.18 -7.91
CA HIS A 306 4.42 8.26 -8.07
C HIS A 306 3.97 6.82 -8.32
N VAL A 307 2.88 6.39 -7.69
CA VAL A 307 2.28 5.08 -7.96
C VAL A 307 1.77 5.00 -9.39
N ILE A 308 1.07 6.03 -9.86
CA ILE A 308 0.54 6.11 -11.22
C ILE A 308 1.67 6.24 -12.26
N GLY A 309 2.64 7.13 -12.01
CA GLY A 309 3.71 7.45 -12.98
C GLY A 309 3.13 7.96 -14.29
N ASP A 310 3.58 7.37 -15.38
CA ASP A 310 3.12 7.66 -16.76
C ASP A 310 1.99 6.72 -17.24
N ALA A 311 1.50 5.84 -16.38
CA ALA A 311 0.53 4.80 -16.71
C ALA A 311 -0.92 5.13 -16.30
N GLY A 312 -1.22 6.41 -16.09
CA GLY A 312 -2.55 6.94 -15.78
C GLY A 312 -2.55 8.46 -15.80
N LEU A 313 -3.58 9.07 -15.27
CA LEU A 313 -3.73 10.52 -15.22
C LEU A 313 -3.69 11.02 -13.78
N VAL A 314 -3.08 12.18 -13.59
CA VAL A 314 -3.05 12.88 -12.30
C VAL A 314 -3.72 14.24 -12.48
N PHE A 315 -4.69 14.54 -11.60
CA PHE A 315 -5.34 15.85 -11.55
C PHE A 315 -4.93 16.61 -10.28
N GLN A 316 -5.05 17.93 -10.32
CA GLN A 316 -4.75 18.78 -9.18
C GLN A 316 -5.70 18.48 -8.01
N GLU A 317 -5.15 18.17 -6.85
CA GLU A 317 -5.90 17.89 -5.63
C GLU A 317 -6.93 18.99 -5.35
N GLY A 318 -8.18 18.60 -5.08
CA GLY A 318 -9.29 19.52 -4.81
C GLY A 318 -9.95 20.15 -6.02
N ASP A 319 -9.47 19.90 -7.26
CA ASP A 319 -9.99 20.49 -8.49
C ASP A 319 -10.85 19.51 -9.29
N ALA A 320 -12.18 19.62 -9.13
CA ALA A 320 -13.15 18.78 -9.86
C ALA A 320 -13.16 19.06 -11.37
N HIS A 321 -12.81 20.29 -11.80
CA HIS A 321 -12.71 20.63 -13.24
C HIS A 321 -11.49 19.96 -13.87
N ASP A 322 -10.36 19.89 -13.16
CA ASP A 322 -9.19 19.17 -13.66
C ASP A 322 -9.46 17.66 -13.71
N LEU A 323 -10.19 17.10 -12.72
CA LEU A 323 -10.67 15.72 -12.80
C LEU A 323 -11.55 15.50 -14.05
N ALA A 324 -12.50 16.39 -14.30
CA ALA A 324 -13.35 16.31 -15.50
C ALA A 324 -12.52 16.38 -16.80
N ARG A 325 -11.50 17.24 -16.87
CA ARG A 325 -10.55 17.30 -18.02
C ARG A 325 -9.80 15.99 -18.21
N CYS A 326 -9.39 15.33 -17.12
CA CYS A 326 -8.74 14.01 -17.19
C CYS A 326 -9.70 12.96 -17.77
N VAL A 327 -10.96 12.94 -17.32
CA VAL A 327 -11.99 12.04 -17.85
C VAL A 327 -12.25 12.34 -19.34
N GLN A 328 -12.37 13.63 -19.71
CA GLN A 328 -12.62 14.02 -21.10
C GLN A 328 -11.51 13.53 -22.05
N LYS A 329 -10.24 13.57 -21.65
CA LYS A 329 -9.13 12.99 -22.43
C LYS A 329 -9.32 11.51 -22.73
N LEU A 330 -9.85 10.75 -21.76
CA LEU A 330 -10.12 9.31 -21.96
C LEU A 330 -11.32 9.08 -22.90
N LEU A 331 -12.27 10.01 -22.92
CA LEU A 331 -13.44 9.97 -23.81
C LEU A 331 -13.09 10.33 -25.25
N ASP A 332 -12.22 11.33 -25.44
CA ASP A 332 -11.88 11.91 -26.75
C ASP A 332 -10.88 11.04 -27.53
N ASP A 333 -10.04 10.27 -26.84
CA ASP A 333 -8.99 9.45 -27.46
C ASP A 333 -9.03 7.99 -27.02
N PRO A 334 -9.78 7.13 -27.74
CA PRO A 334 -9.85 5.70 -27.46
C PRO A 334 -8.49 4.97 -27.57
N ALA A 335 -7.57 5.46 -28.41
CA ALA A 335 -6.24 4.86 -28.56
C ALA A 335 -5.40 5.17 -27.32
N TYR A 336 -5.45 6.40 -26.82
CA TYR A 336 -4.80 6.79 -25.56
C TYR A 336 -5.38 6.05 -24.36
N TYR A 337 -6.71 5.87 -24.33
CA TYR A 337 -7.38 5.06 -23.32
C TYR A 337 -6.84 3.62 -23.27
N ALA A 338 -6.74 2.97 -24.43
CA ALA A 338 -6.23 1.61 -24.55
C ALA A 338 -4.75 1.51 -24.16
N ASP A 339 -3.94 2.49 -24.56
CA ASP A 339 -2.54 2.60 -24.19
C ASP A 339 -2.35 2.74 -22.65
N LEU A 340 -3.14 3.57 -21.99
CA LEU A 340 -3.11 3.72 -20.54
C LEU A 340 -3.49 2.41 -19.81
N ALA A 341 -4.47 1.68 -20.32
CA ALA A 341 -4.86 0.38 -19.76
C ALA A 341 -3.69 -0.63 -19.80
N GLN A 342 -3.00 -0.71 -20.93
CA GLN A 342 -1.84 -1.60 -21.10
C GLN A 342 -0.65 -1.15 -20.27
N ARG A 343 -0.29 0.13 -20.29
CA ARG A 343 0.81 0.69 -19.48
C ARG A 343 0.54 0.51 -17.99
N GLY A 344 -0.73 0.66 -17.56
CA GLY A 344 -1.12 0.43 -16.18
C GLY A 344 -0.75 -0.99 -15.73
N ARG A 345 -1.19 -1.99 -16.48
CA ARG A 345 -0.86 -3.39 -16.18
C ARG A 345 0.64 -3.65 -16.22
N GLN A 346 1.34 -3.16 -17.25
CA GLN A 346 2.79 -3.35 -17.37
C GLN A 346 3.53 -2.74 -16.19
N ARG A 347 3.15 -1.54 -15.75
CA ARG A 347 3.73 -0.89 -14.57
C ARG A 347 3.58 -1.72 -13.30
N VAL A 348 2.42 -2.36 -13.10
CA VAL A 348 2.24 -3.28 -11.96
C VAL A 348 3.15 -4.49 -12.07
N LEU A 349 3.25 -5.10 -13.25
CA LEU A 349 4.13 -6.25 -13.50
C LEU A 349 5.60 -5.92 -13.25
N ASP A 350 6.04 -4.73 -13.63
CA ASP A 350 7.44 -4.30 -13.51
C ASP A 350 7.83 -3.86 -12.10
N ASN A 351 6.87 -3.32 -11.29
CA ASN A 351 7.22 -2.65 -10.05
C ASN A 351 6.54 -3.19 -8.80
N TYR A 352 5.31 -3.74 -8.93
CA TYR A 352 4.43 -3.91 -7.77
C TYR A 352 3.96 -5.35 -7.54
N THR A 353 4.41 -6.34 -8.32
CA THR A 353 4.09 -7.74 -8.03
C THR A 353 4.81 -8.24 -6.77
N GLN A 354 4.29 -9.29 -6.12
CA GLN A 354 4.96 -9.93 -4.99
C GLN A 354 6.39 -10.35 -5.33
N GLN A 355 6.60 -10.84 -6.57
CA GLN A 355 7.91 -11.23 -7.09
C GLN A 355 8.87 -10.04 -7.19
N GLN A 356 8.40 -8.89 -7.70
CA GLN A 356 9.22 -7.69 -7.82
C GLN A 356 9.60 -7.12 -6.45
N ILE A 357 8.64 -7.04 -5.53
CA ILE A 357 8.91 -6.60 -4.16
C ILE A 357 9.89 -7.53 -3.45
N ALA A 358 9.74 -8.84 -3.63
CA ALA A 358 10.68 -9.83 -3.10
C ALA A 358 12.08 -9.66 -3.69
N ARG A 359 12.19 -9.46 -5.00
CA ARG A 359 13.46 -9.24 -5.70
C ARG A 359 14.16 -7.98 -5.21
N GLN A 360 13.47 -6.85 -5.19
CA GLN A 360 14.00 -5.59 -4.68
C GLN A 360 14.47 -5.72 -3.22
N THR A 361 13.68 -6.38 -2.37
CA THR A 361 14.05 -6.65 -0.97
C THR A 361 15.33 -7.51 -0.87
N TYR A 362 15.44 -8.53 -1.70
CA TYR A 362 16.62 -9.39 -1.77
C TYR A 362 17.88 -8.64 -2.22
N ASP A 363 17.75 -7.75 -3.19
CA ASP A 363 18.89 -6.94 -3.66
C ASP A 363 19.44 -6.05 -2.52
N VAL A 364 18.57 -5.52 -1.64
CA VAL A 364 18.99 -4.85 -0.41
C VAL A 364 19.72 -5.78 0.54
N TYR A 365 19.26 -7.02 0.72
CA TYR A 365 19.98 -8.00 1.55
C TYR A 365 21.38 -8.30 1.00
N LEU A 366 21.53 -8.41 -0.33
CA LEU A 366 22.83 -8.61 -0.97
C LEU A 366 23.75 -7.41 -0.80
N GLU A 367 23.23 -6.18 -0.93
CA GLU A 367 24.00 -4.95 -0.66
C GLU A 367 24.49 -4.94 0.80
N MET A 368 23.60 -5.23 1.73
CA MET A 368 23.95 -5.32 3.16
C MET A 368 25.00 -6.41 3.44
N ALA A 369 24.97 -7.54 2.76
CA ALA A 369 25.92 -8.64 2.99
C ALA A 369 27.33 -8.33 2.48
N ARG A 370 27.49 -7.44 1.48
CA ARG A 370 28.77 -7.08 0.87
C ARG A 370 29.50 -5.94 1.60
N GLY A 371 28.81 -5.01 2.23
CA GLY A 371 29.37 -3.88 2.98
C GLY A 371 29.62 -4.23 4.44
#